data_b01ff6071ebbe233f88ff8d1a4974f3d
#
_entry.id   b01ff6071ebbe233f88ff8d1a4974f3d
#
_cell.length_a   1.000
_cell.length_b   1.000
_cell.length_c   1.000
_cell.angle_alpha   90.00
_cell.angle_beta   90.00
_cell.angle_gamma   90.00
#
_symmetry.space_group_name_H-M   'P 1'
#
loop_
_entity.id
_entity.type
_entity.pdbx_description
1 polymer ?
#
loop_
_entity_poly.entity_id
_entity_poly.type
_entity_poly.pdbx_seq_one_letter_code
_entity_poly.pdbx_strand_id
1 'polypeptide(L)'
;MHMADALVAPAVAATMYVCSGGVAGFSVKKVRLESDPKKIPVMGVMGAFVFAAQMINFTIPDTGSSGHLCGGMMLTALLGPYAAFLTMIGVLLIQCLLFADGGLLALGCNIWNMAFYGCFLGYFLFWRPMMKKGMSRGKIVGASILGCVVTLQLGAFSVALETLASGITDLPFSVFVATMQPIHLVIGLVEGLITAAVLLFVYEARPEMLSCSEERAKSRFSFKKTIAILGIAALVIGGAVSLAASSNPDGLEWSMERLTGSTELENDGTGAHAAAEEIQEKTALLPDYGFKNSDSTFGTSFSGIAGSAVVLIVCVGACYAFRFFKKKKS
;
A
#
# COMPACT_ATOMS: atom_id res chain seq x y z
N MET A 1 -8.82 -2.52 -2.00
CA MET A 1 -8.52 -2.46 -3.47
C MET A 1 -7.51 -3.56 -3.88
N HIS A 2 -7.27 -4.56 -3.05
CA HIS A 2 -6.46 -5.72 -3.42
C HIS A 2 -7.24 -6.60 -4.41
N MET A 3 -6.70 -6.81 -5.63
CA MET A 3 -7.32 -7.69 -6.61
C MET A 3 -7.12 -9.15 -6.22
N ALA A 4 -8.19 -9.92 -6.28
CA ALA A 4 -8.14 -11.38 -6.19
C ALA A 4 -7.72 -12.01 -7.54
N ASP A 5 -7.22 -13.24 -7.49
CA ASP A 5 -6.77 -13.98 -8.68
C ASP A 5 -7.89 -14.22 -9.70
N ALA A 6 -9.13 -14.35 -9.23
CA ALA A 6 -10.32 -14.53 -10.08
C ALA A 6 -10.61 -13.37 -11.05
N LEU A 7 -10.00 -12.20 -10.86
CA LEU A 7 -10.14 -11.02 -11.73
C LEU A 7 -9.09 -10.97 -12.84
N VAL A 8 -8.05 -11.80 -12.80
CA VAL A 8 -6.86 -11.64 -13.62
C VAL A 8 -6.52 -12.91 -14.39
N ALA A 9 -6.54 -12.83 -15.72
CA ALA A 9 -6.06 -13.91 -16.58
C ALA A 9 -4.53 -14.07 -16.47
N PRO A 10 -3.96 -15.28 -16.59
CA PRO A 10 -2.53 -15.54 -16.46
C PRO A 10 -1.65 -14.68 -17.40
N ALA A 11 -2.14 -14.34 -18.60
CA ALA A 11 -1.41 -13.50 -19.55
C ALA A 11 -1.29 -12.04 -19.07
N VAL A 12 -2.37 -11.48 -18.50
CA VAL A 12 -2.38 -10.14 -17.89
C VAL A 12 -1.52 -10.14 -16.65
N ALA A 13 -1.65 -11.15 -15.79
CA ALA A 13 -0.81 -11.34 -14.60
C ALA A 13 0.68 -11.32 -14.96
N ALA A 14 1.10 -12.15 -15.93
CA ALA A 14 2.50 -12.20 -16.37
C ALA A 14 3.00 -10.84 -16.89
N THR A 15 2.16 -10.13 -17.66
CA THR A 15 2.47 -8.79 -18.16
C THR A 15 2.69 -7.81 -16.99
N MET A 16 1.81 -7.81 -16.02
CA MET A 16 1.88 -6.91 -14.88
C MET A 16 3.04 -7.25 -13.92
N TYR A 17 3.40 -8.53 -13.79
CA TYR A 17 4.61 -8.93 -13.10
C TYR A 17 5.87 -8.40 -13.80
N VAL A 18 5.93 -8.47 -15.13
CA VAL A 18 7.06 -7.91 -15.91
C VAL A 18 7.13 -6.39 -15.76
N CYS A 19 6.00 -5.67 -15.84
CA CYS A 19 5.94 -4.23 -15.66
C CYS A 19 6.39 -3.81 -14.25
N SER A 20 5.77 -4.38 -13.22
CA SER A 20 6.07 -4.10 -11.81
C SER A 20 7.50 -4.50 -11.44
N GLY A 21 7.97 -5.67 -11.92
CA GLY A 21 9.34 -6.15 -11.75
C GLY A 21 10.37 -5.27 -12.45
N GLY A 22 10.06 -4.77 -13.64
CA GLY A 22 10.89 -3.80 -14.36
C GLY A 22 11.08 -2.50 -13.60
N VAL A 23 9.99 -1.94 -13.07
CA VAL A 23 10.02 -0.73 -12.22
C VAL A 23 10.77 -1.01 -10.91
N ALA A 24 10.59 -2.19 -10.31
CA ALA A 24 11.33 -2.60 -9.11
C ALA A 24 12.85 -2.66 -9.39
N GLY A 25 13.26 -3.32 -10.46
CA GLY A 25 14.66 -3.38 -10.89
C GLY A 25 15.28 -2.00 -11.17
N PHE A 26 14.49 -1.10 -11.79
CA PHE A 26 14.89 0.30 -11.96
C PHE A 26 15.04 1.02 -10.62
N SER A 27 14.08 0.83 -9.71
CA SER A 27 14.11 1.43 -8.37
C SER A 27 15.30 0.97 -7.55
N VAL A 28 15.66 -0.31 -7.60
CA VAL A 28 16.87 -0.86 -6.97
C VAL A 28 18.14 -0.18 -7.47
N LYS A 29 18.23 0.12 -8.79
CA LYS A 29 19.37 0.85 -9.36
C LYS A 29 19.41 2.32 -8.94
N LYS A 30 18.26 2.95 -8.70
CA LYS A 30 18.16 4.39 -8.39
C LYS A 30 18.20 4.70 -6.89
N VAL A 31 17.80 3.75 -6.04
CA VAL A 31 17.82 3.95 -4.58
C VAL A 31 19.28 4.09 -4.09
N ARG A 32 19.53 5.11 -3.25
CA ARG A 32 20.85 5.43 -2.71
C ARG A 32 20.82 5.28 -1.18
N LEU A 33 20.93 4.06 -0.70
CA LEU A 33 20.93 3.76 0.74
C LEU A 33 22.30 3.98 1.40
N GLU A 34 23.38 4.00 0.60
CA GLU A 34 24.73 4.27 1.09
C GLU A 34 24.92 5.72 1.49
N SER A 35 24.39 6.66 0.69
CA SER A 35 24.49 8.09 0.94
C SER A 35 23.53 8.60 2.02
N ASP A 36 22.46 7.83 2.32
CA ASP A 36 21.48 8.18 3.33
C ASP A 36 21.03 6.94 4.12
N PRO A 37 21.87 6.44 5.04
CA PRO A 37 21.56 5.26 5.85
C PRO A 37 20.38 5.46 6.81
N LYS A 38 19.95 6.71 7.07
CA LYS A 38 18.76 7.00 7.88
C LYS A 38 17.47 6.59 7.17
N LYS A 39 17.48 6.41 5.85
CA LYS A 39 16.31 5.90 5.11
C LYS A 39 15.94 4.47 5.50
N ILE A 40 16.91 3.63 5.88
CA ILE A 40 16.65 2.23 6.21
C ILE A 40 15.64 2.08 7.36
N PRO A 41 15.87 2.68 8.55
CA PRO A 41 14.88 2.60 9.62
C PRO A 41 13.54 3.29 9.25
N VAL A 42 13.56 4.33 8.41
CA VAL A 42 12.31 4.97 7.94
C VAL A 42 11.54 4.03 7.01
N MET A 43 12.20 3.32 6.09
CA MET A 43 11.54 2.31 5.25
C MET A 43 10.89 1.22 6.09
N GLY A 44 11.58 0.68 7.10
CA GLY A 44 11.04 -0.34 7.98
C GLY A 44 9.85 0.13 8.81
N VAL A 45 10.01 1.25 9.52
CA VAL A 45 8.95 1.76 10.42
C VAL A 45 7.75 2.28 9.64
N MET A 46 7.98 3.00 8.54
CA MET A 46 6.87 3.50 7.72
C MET A 46 6.21 2.41 6.88
N GLY A 47 6.96 1.37 6.49
CA GLY A 47 6.37 0.16 5.91
C GLY A 47 5.43 -0.54 6.90
N ALA A 48 5.87 -0.73 8.15
CA ALA A 48 5.04 -1.27 9.22
C ALA A 48 3.82 -0.39 9.53
N PHE A 49 4.00 0.94 9.52
CA PHE A 49 2.91 1.89 9.72
C PHE A 49 1.85 1.79 8.61
N VAL A 50 2.28 1.76 7.35
CA VAL A 50 1.37 1.62 6.21
C VAL A 50 0.66 0.27 6.25
N PHE A 51 1.36 -0.83 6.52
CA PHE A 51 0.75 -2.14 6.72
C PHE A 51 -0.36 -2.11 7.77
N ALA A 52 -0.06 -1.59 8.97
CA ALA A 52 -1.04 -1.47 10.04
C ALA A 52 -2.23 -0.58 9.66
N ALA A 53 -1.97 0.52 8.96
CA ALA A 53 -3.01 1.45 8.52
C ALA A 53 -3.90 0.86 7.41
N GLN A 54 -3.37 -0.03 6.56
CA GLN A 54 -4.14 -0.75 5.55
C GLN A 54 -5.10 -1.79 6.13
N MET A 55 -4.83 -2.31 7.33
CA MET A 55 -5.76 -3.19 8.04
C MET A 55 -7.03 -2.48 8.54
N ILE A 56 -7.05 -1.14 8.55
CA ILE A 56 -8.20 -0.38 9.03
C ILE A 56 -9.10 -0.01 7.85
N ASN A 57 -10.15 -0.79 7.69
CA ASN A 57 -11.25 -0.41 6.84
C ASN A 57 -12.13 0.61 7.58
N PHE A 58 -12.29 1.81 7.02
CA PHE A 58 -13.24 2.80 7.52
C PHE A 58 -14.53 2.75 6.72
N THR A 59 -15.67 2.79 7.42
CA THR A 59 -17.00 2.79 6.78
C THR A 59 -17.19 4.05 5.96
N ILE A 60 -17.69 3.89 4.72
CA ILE A 60 -18.15 5.01 3.90
C ILE A 60 -19.64 5.19 4.15
N PRO A 61 -20.07 6.32 4.75
CA PRO A 61 -21.46 6.52 5.16
C PRO A 61 -22.44 6.34 4.01
N ASP A 62 -23.58 5.74 4.31
CA ASP A 62 -24.74 5.55 3.40
C ASP A 62 -24.48 4.71 2.14
N THR A 63 -23.33 4.03 2.04
CA THR A 63 -22.98 3.21 0.86
C THR A 63 -23.04 1.70 1.12
N GLY A 64 -22.82 1.27 2.36
CA GLY A 64 -22.60 -0.14 2.69
C GLY A 64 -21.17 -0.62 2.33
N SER A 65 -20.28 0.29 1.91
CA SER A 65 -18.88 0.01 1.58
C SER A 65 -17.95 0.48 2.68
N SER A 66 -16.72 0.03 2.61
CA SER A 66 -15.59 0.52 3.38
C SER A 66 -14.42 0.86 2.47
N GLY A 67 -13.37 1.40 3.05
CA GLY A 67 -12.12 1.65 2.35
C GLY A 67 -10.95 1.66 3.30
N HIS A 68 -9.78 1.38 2.76
CA HIS A 68 -8.51 1.45 3.48
C HIS A 68 -7.49 2.31 2.72
N LEU A 69 -6.42 2.71 3.40
CA LEU A 69 -5.36 3.47 2.76
C LEU A 69 -4.56 2.59 1.79
N CYS A 70 -4.03 3.21 0.72
CA CYS A 70 -2.94 2.62 -0.08
C CYS A 70 -1.56 2.95 0.50
N GLY A 71 -1.35 4.19 0.96
CA GLY A 71 -0.12 4.61 1.63
C GLY A 71 1.04 5.01 0.72
N GLY A 72 0.93 4.82 -0.59
CA GLY A 72 1.99 5.12 -1.56
C GLY A 72 2.40 6.59 -1.55
N MET A 73 1.44 7.52 -1.46
CA MET A 73 1.70 8.96 -1.38
C MET A 73 2.42 9.34 -0.08
N MET A 74 2.05 8.74 1.04
CA MET A 74 2.71 8.96 2.33
C MET A 74 4.17 8.51 2.30
N LEU A 75 4.42 7.30 1.83
CA LEU A 75 5.77 6.75 1.72
C LEU A 75 6.66 7.58 0.80
N THR A 76 6.14 8.02 -0.35
CA THR A 76 6.96 8.78 -1.30
C THR A 76 7.31 10.18 -0.81
N ALA A 77 6.43 10.79 -0.02
CA ALA A 77 6.72 12.06 0.63
C ALA A 77 7.88 11.98 1.64
N LEU A 78 8.09 10.81 2.26
CA LEU A 78 9.16 10.57 3.22
C LEU A 78 10.44 10.02 2.57
N LEU A 79 10.29 9.03 1.71
CA LEU A 79 11.40 8.20 1.22
C LEU A 79 11.88 8.60 -0.18
N GLY A 80 11.05 9.37 -0.91
CA GLY A 80 11.18 9.54 -2.35
C GLY A 80 10.66 8.32 -3.11
N PRO A 81 10.48 8.41 -4.45
CA PRO A 81 9.67 7.46 -5.22
C PRO A 81 10.23 6.04 -5.23
N TYR A 82 11.53 5.89 -5.36
CA TYR A 82 12.17 4.58 -5.52
C TYR A 82 12.16 3.75 -4.22
N ALA A 83 12.52 4.37 -3.09
CA ALA A 83 12.52 3.68 -1.81
C ALA A 83 11.09 3.39 -1.34
N ALA A 84 10.14 4.32 -1.58
CA ALA A 84 8.73 4.13 -1.30
C ALA A 84 8.14 2.95 -2.07
N PHE A 85 8.42 2.85 -3.36
CA PHE A 85 7.93 1.76 -4.20
C PHE A 85 8.45 0.39 -3.74
N LEU A 86 9.75 0.31 -3.41
CA LEU A 86 10.33 -0.93 -2.87
C LEU A 86 9.75 -1.30 -1.50
N THR A 87 9.45 -0.31 -0.65
CA THR A 87 8.79 -0.53 0.64
C THR A 87 7.37 -1.05 0.44
N MET A 88 6.60 -0.47 -0.50
CA MET A 88 5.24 -0.93 -0.83
C MET A 88 5.23 -2.36 -1.38
N ILE A 89 6.20 -2.73 -2.22
CA ILE A 89 6.34 -4.13 -2.66
C ILE A 89 6.49 -5.05 -1.46
N GLY A 90 7.32 -4.68 -0.48
CA GLY A 90 7.47 -5.46 0.75
C GLY A 90 6.16 -5.59 1.55
N VAL A 91 5.39 -4.52 1.66
CA VAL A 91 4.06 -4.53 2.33
C VAL A 91 3.12 -5.47 1.59
N LEU A 92 2.89 -5.25 0.29
CA LEU A 92 1.93 -6.03 -0.51
C LEU A 92 2.32 -7.51 -0.62
N LEU A 93 3.62 -7.82 -0.69
CA LEU A 93 4.11 -9.19 -0.70
C LEU A 93 3.78 -9.92 0.62
N ILE A 94 3.97 -9.24 1.76
CA ILE A 94 3.63 -9.83 3.07
C ILE A 94 2.12 -9.98 3.23
N GLN A 95 1.32 -9.03 2.78
CA GLN A 95 -0.14 -9.13 2.78
C GLN A 95 -0.62 -10.32 1.95
N CYS A 96 -0.14 -10.45 0.75
CA CYS A 96 -0.47 -11.55 -0.15
C CYS A 96 -0.06 -12.92 0.44
N LEU A 97 1.19 -13.07 0.90
CA LEU A 97 1.72 -14.37 1.31
C LEU A 97 1.33 -14.79 2.72
N LEU A 98 1.27 -13.88 3.70
CA LEU A 98 0.98 -14.25 5.09
C LEU A 98 -0.48 -14.11 5.47
N PHE A 99 -1.21 -13.22 4.79
CA PHE A 99 -2.59 -12.88 5.14
C PHE A 99 -3.62 -13.24 4.07
N ALA A 100 -3.18 -13.72 2.91
CA ALA A 100 -4.01 -13.95 1.74
C ALA A 100 -4.79 -12.70 1.28
N ASP A 101 -4.30 -11.50 1.63
CA ASP A 101 -4.90 -10.23 1.23
C ASP A 101 -4.42 -9.86 -0.18
N GLY A 102 -5.29 -10.04 -1.15
CA GLY A 102 -5.01 -10.01 -2.59
C GLY A 102 -4.39 -11.30 -3.13
N GLY A 103 -4.69 -11.60 -4.39
CA GLY A 103 -4.25 -12.81 -5.05
C GLY A 103 -2.75 -12.85 -5.37
N LEU A 104 -2.15 -14.02 -5.32
CA LEU A 104 -0.73 -14.20 -5.68
C LEU A 104 -0.52 -14.01 -7.19
N LEU A 105 -1.42 -14.48 -8.02
CA LEU A 105 -1.38 -14.24 -9.46
C LEU A 105 -1.58 -12.76 -9.77
N ALA A 106 -2.48 -12.09 -9.04
CA ALA A 106 -2.77 -10.67 -9.15
C ALA A 106 -1.73 -9.74 -8.50
N LEU A 107 -0.72 -10.26 -7.80
CA LEU A 107 0.25 -9.43 -7.05
C LEU A 107 0.96 -8.39 -7.93
N GLY A 108 1.27 -8.74 -9.20
CA GLY A 108 1.85 -7.79 -10.17
C GLY A 108 0.93 -6.59 -10.45
N CYS A 109 -0.39 -6.84 -10.58
CA CYS A 109 -1.44 -5.83 -10.71
C CYS A 109 -1.55 -5.00 -9.42
N ASN A 110 -1.61 -5.65 -8.27
CA ASN A 110 -1.71 -4.97 -6.97
C ASN A 110 -0.52 -4.03 -6.71
N ILE A 111 0.71 -4.44 -7.05
CA ILE A 111 1.89 -3.56 -6.99
C ILE A 111 1.74 -2.37 -7.93
N TRP A 112 1.23 -2.57 -9.14
CA TRP A 112 1.01 -1.48 -10.07
C TRP A 112 -0.06 -0.52 -9.57
N ASN A 113 -1.22 -1.03 -9.20
CA ASN A 113 -2.40 -0.24 -8.84
C ASN A 113 -2.23 0.52 -7.52
N MET A 114 -1.62 -0.08 -6.52
CA MET A 114 -1.49 0.48 -5.17
C MET A 114 -0.14 1.16 -4.92
N ALA A 115 0.94 0.72 -5.58
CA ALA A 115 2.26 1.27 -5.31
C ALA A 115 2.75 2.20 -6.41
N PHE A 116 2.64 1.82 -7.71
CA PHE A 116 3.24 2.61 -8.79
C PHE A 116 2.66 4.01 -8.86
N TYR A 117 1.35 4.15 -8.91
CA TYR A 117 0.71 5.45 -9.02
C TYR A 117 1.02 6.35 -7.82
N GLY A 118 0.84 5.87 -6.59
CA GLY A 118 1.11 6.63 -5.38
C GLY A 118 2.57 7.03 -5.25
N CYS A 119 3.50 6.11 -5.53
CA CYS A 119 4.92 6.35 -5.34
C CYS A 119 5.55 7.19 -6.46
N PHE A 120 5.17 6.99 -7.72
CA PHE A 120 5.78 7.72 -8.85
C PHE A 120 4.94 8.90 -9.30
N LEU A 121 3.69 8.71 -9.71
CA LEU A 121 2.85 9.81 -10.16
C LEU A 121 2.57 10.78 -9.01
N GLY A 122 2.24 10.27 -7.82
CA GLY A 122 2.07 11.06 -6.62
C GLY A 122 3.29 11.96 -6.32
N TYR A 123 4.49 11.40 -6.46
CA TYR A 123 5.71 12.15 -6.27
C TYR A 123 5.97 13.19 -7.37
N PHE A 124 6.00 12.76 -8.64
CA PHE A 124 6.46 13.61 -9.72
C PHE A 124 5.44 14.65 -10.15
N LEU A 125 4.13 14.38 -10.02
CA LEU A 125 3.07 15.30 -10.44
C LEU A 125 2.58 16.21 -9.30
N PHE A 126 2.62 15.76 -8.03
CA PHE A 126 2.06 16.50 -6.90
C PHE A 126 3.12 16.89 -5.89
N TRP A 127 3.78 15.91 -5.24
CA TRP A 127 4.67 16.20 -4.12
C TRP A 127 5.85 17.09 -4.53
N ARG A 128 6.68 16.62 -5.43
CA ARG A 128 7.90 17.35 -5.85
C ARG A 128 7.63 18.73 -6.42
N PRO A 129 6.69 18.94 -7.36
CA PRO A 129 6.40 20.27 -7.90
C PRO A 129 5.92 21.26 -6.84
N MET A 130 5.06 20.81 -5.91
CA MET A 130 4.52 21.67 -4.86
C MET A 130 5.55 22.02 -3.79
N MET A 131 6.48 21.10 -3.48
CA MET A 131 7.53 21.31 -2.46
C MET A 131 8.78 22.02 -3.00
N LYS A 132 9.03 21.99 -4.30
CA LYS A 132 10.24 22.57 -4.93
C LYS A 132 10.50 24.04 -4.60
N LYS A 133 9.45 24.82 -4.33
CA LYS A 133 9.54 26.25 -3.96
C LYS A 133 9.37 26.48 -2.44
N GLY A 134 9.84 25.56 -1.63
CA GLY A 134 9.71 25.57 -0.16
C GLY A 134 8.43 24.87 0.31
N MET A 135 8.51 24.25 1.47
CA MET A 135 7.41 23.57 2.13
C MET A 135 6.55 24.53 2.95
N SER A 136 5.26 24.26 2.99
CA SER A 136 4.32 24.89 3.91
C SER A 136 3.19 23.94 4.26
N ARG A 137 2.51 24.15 5.38
CA ARG A 137 1.37 23.31 5.81
C ARG A 137 0.32 23.18 4.71
N GLY A 138 -0.09 24.27 4.07
CA GLY A 138 -1.08 24.26 3.00
C GLY A 138 -0.65 23.46 1.77
N LYS A 139 0.64 23.55 1.38
CA LYS A 139 1.18 22.75 0.27
C LYS A 139 1.22 21.25 0.61
N ILE A 140 1.59 20.89 1.85
CA ILE A 140 1.61 19.49 2.31
C ILE A 140 0.19 18.93 2.25
N VAL A 141 -0.80 19.64 2.79
CA VAL A 141 -2.21 19.23 2.74
C VAL A 141 -2.69 19.09 1.30
N GLY A 142 -2.46 20.11 0.46
CA GLY A 142 -2.89 20.09 -0.93
C GLY A 142 -2.24 18.97 -1.74
N ALA A 143 -0.93 18.75 -1.58
CA ALA A 143 -0.22 17.65 -2.25
C ALA A 143 -0.70 16.27 -1.78
N SER A 144 -0.98 16.12 -0.49
CA SER A 144 -1.50 14.86 0.07
C SER A 144 -2.88 14.54 -0.48
N ILE A 145 -3.82 15.50 -0.42
CA ILE A 145 -5.20 15.26 -0.88
C ILE A 145 -5.23 15.04 -2.39
N LEU A 146 -4.67 15.95 -3.18
CA LEU A 146 -4.69 15.81 -4.65
C LEU A 146 -3.91 14.58 -5.10
N GLY A 147 -2.77 14.31 -4.47
CA GLY A 147 -1.96 13.13 -4.77
C GLY A 147 -2.71 11.84 -4.49
N CYS A 148 -3.29 11.65 -3.29
CA CYS A 148 -4.04 10.45 -2.95
C CYS A 148 -5.28 10.29 -3.84
N VAL A 149 -6.08 11.35 -4.02
CA VAL A 149 -7.28 11.29 -4.88
C VAL A 149 -6.94 10.85 -6.29
N VAL A 150 -6.00 11.52 -6.94
CA VAL A 150 -5.70 11.21 -8.35
C VAL A 150 -5.04 9.85 -8.50
N THR A 151 -4.09 9.50 -7.64
CA THR A 151 -3.38 8.22 -7.76
C THR A 151 -4.27 7.03 -7.41
N LEU A 152 -5.20 7.19 -6.47
CA LEU A 152 -6.17 6.15 -6.15
C LEU A 152 -7.21 5.97 -7.27
N GLN A 153 -7.67 7.08 -7.89
CA GLN A 153 -8.55 7.01 -9.07
C GLN A 153 -7.88 6.26 -10.23
N LEU A 154 -6.59 6.52 -10.49
CA LEU A 154 -5.83 5.81 -11.51
C LEU A 154 -5.66 4.32 -11.17
N GLY A 155 -5.40 4.00 -9.91
CA GLY A 155 -5.33 2.61 -9.44
C GLY A 155 -6.65 1.88 -9.65
N ALA A 156 -7.76 2.45 -9.18
CA ALA A 156 -9.10 1.88 -9.35
C ALA A 156 -9.51 1.74 -10.83
N PHE A 157 -9.12 2.69 -11.68
CA PHE A 157 -9.35 2.59 -13.12
C PHE A 157 -8.52 1.47 -13.76
N SER A 158 -7.26 1.31 -13.31
CA SER A 158 -6.40 0.22 -13.81
C SER A 158 -6.93 -1.16 -13.43
N VAL A 159 -7.49 -1.33 -12.22
CA VAL A 159 -8.19 -2.56 -11.84
C VAL A 159 -9.26 -2.92 -12.86
N ALA A 160 -10.11 -1.95 -13.23
CA ALA A 160 -11.16 -2.20 -14.23
C ALA A 160 -10.58 -2.51 -15.62
N LEU A 161 -9.48 -1.87 -16.04
CA LEU A 161 -8.81 -2.15 -17.30
C LEU A 161 -8.15 -3.54 -17.33
N GLU A 162 -7.51 -3.94 -16.24
CA GLU A 162 -6.85 -5.24 -16.09
C GLU A 162 -7.89 -6.38 -16.10
N THR A 163 -9.02 -6.17 -15.43
CA THR A 163 -10.16 -7.09 -15.45
C THR A 163 -10.76 -7.20 -16.86
N LEU A 164 -10.97 -6.07 -17.53
CA LEU A 164 -11.43 -6.07 -18.94
C LEU A 164 -10.45 -6.79 -19.86
N ALA A 165 -9.16 -6.50 -19.73
CA ALA A 165 -8.11 -7.13 -20.56
C ALA A 165 -7.98 -8.63 -20.29
N SER A 166 -8.32 -9.07 -19.08
CA SER A 166 -8.32 -10.48 -18.68
C SER A 166 -9.43 -11.26 -19.35
N GLY A 167 -10.62 -10.66 -19.53
CA GLY A 167 -11.75 -11.26 -20.26
C GLY A 167 -12.28 -12.57 -19.64
N ILE A 168 -12.04 -12.80 -18.35
CA ILE A 168 -12.45 -14.03 -17.63
C ILE A 168 -13.65 -13.80 -16.70
N THR A 169 -14.17 -12.57 -16.67
CA THR A 169 -15.33 -12.19 -15.85
C THR A 169 -16.41 -11.56 -16.70
N ASP A 170 -17.66 -11.72 -16.28
CA ASP A 170 -18.84 -11.09 -16.93
C ASP A 170 -19.11 -9.67 -16.40
N LEU A 171 -18.12 -9.00 -15.80
CA LEU A 171 -18.24 -7.64 -15.29
C LEU A 171 -18.32 -6.61 -16.40
N PRO A 172 -19.46 -5.89 -16.59
CA PRO A 172 -19.58 -4.88 -17.64
C PRO A 172 -18.65 -3.70 -17.34
N PHE A 173 -17.64 -3.46 -18.16
CA PHE A 173 -16.59 -2.47 -17.93
C PHE A 173 -17.12 -1.09 -17.53
N SER A 174 -18.09 -0.55 -18.29
CA SER A 174 -18.65 0.79 -18.02
C SER A 174 -19.35 0.89 -16.66
N VAL A 175 -20.05 -0.17 -16.27
CA VAL A 175 -20.76 -0.22 -14.98
C VAL A 175 -19.74 -0.42 -13.85
N PHE A 176 -18.76 -1.29 -14.06
CA PHE A 176 -17.69 -1.52 -13.08
C PHE A 176 -16.89 -0.23 -12.82
N VAL A 177 -16.50 0.51 -13.85
CA VAL A 177 -15.88 1.83 -13.70
C VAL A 177 -16.81 2.81 -12.98
N ALA A 178 -18.09 2.85 -13.34
CA ALA A 178 -19.06 3.76 -12.72
C ALA A 178 -19.32 3.48 -11.22
N THR A 179 -19.12 2.26 -10.74
CA THR A 179 -19.18 1.90 -9.32
C THR A 179 -17.85 2.14 -8.62
N MET A 180 -16.74 1.74 -9.23
CA MET A 180 -15.39 1.84 -8.67
C MET A 180 -14.94 3.28 -8.44
N GLN A 181 -15.15 4.17 -9.42
CA GLN A 181 -14.59 5.53 -9.36
C GLN A 181 -15.17 6.40 -8.26
N PRO A 182 -16.51 6.49 -8.04
CA PRO A 182 -17.08 7.31 -6.97
C PRO A 182 -16.65 6.86 -5.58
N ILE A 183 -16.61 5.54 -5.33
CA ILE A 183 -16.24 5.01 -4.02
C ILE A 183 -14.76 5.31 -3.72
N HIS A 184 -13.88 5.10 -4.72
CA HIS A 184 -12.46 5.37 -4.57
C HIS A 184 -12.13 6.87 -4.53
N LEU A 185 -13.01 7.75 -5.02
CA LEU A 185 -12.89 9.19 -4.80
C LEU A 185 -13.01 9.54 -3.31
N VAL A 186 -13.99 8.97 -2.62
CA VAL A 186 -14.19 9.18 -1.18
C VAL A 186 -13.03 8.59 -0.39
N ILE A 187 -12.61 7.37 -0.73
CA ILE A 187 -11.45 6.71 -0.10
C ILE A 187 -10.20 7.59 -0.27
N GLY A 188 -9.94 8.11 -1.48
CA GLY A 188 -8.80 8.97 -1.77
C GLY A 188 -8.81 10.29 -0.99
N LEU A 189 -9.98 10.88 -0.74
CA LEU A 189 -10.12 12.06 0.12
C LEU A 189 -9.74 11.74 1.57
N VAL A 190 -10.24 10.64 2.13
CA VAL A 190 -9.92 10.23 3.50
C VAL A 190 -8.45 9.88 3.63
N GLU A 191 -7.90 9.10 2.69
CA GLU A 191 -6.47 8.80 2.64
C GLU A 191 -5.63 10.06 2.58
N GLY A 192 -6.03 11.04 1.75
CA GLY A 192 -5.36 12.33 1.62
C GLY A 192 -5.33 13.12 2.92
N LEU A 193 -6.41 13.12 3.69
CA LEU A 193 -6.49 13.77 5.00
C LEU A 193 -5.60 13.07 6.04
N ILE A 194 -5.62 11.74 6.10
CA ILE A 194 -4.77 10.97 7.01
C ILE A 194 -3.28 11.17 6.64
N THR A 195 -2.96 11.07 5.35
CA THR A 195 -1.61 11.34 4.84
C THR A 195 -1.15 12.75 5.21
N ALA A 196 -2.01 13.76 5.03
CA ALA A 196 -1.69 15.14 5.41
C ALA A 196 -1.41 15.26 6.92
N ALA A 197 -2.22 14.63 7.77
CA ALA A 197 -2.03 14.68 9.22
C ALA A 197 -0.68 14.07 9.64
N VAL A 198 -0.32 12.90 9.11
CA VAL A 198 0.96 12.24 9.38
C VAL A 198 2.14 13.09 8.87
N LEU A 199 2.05 13.59 7.65
CA LEU A 199 3.13 14.40 7.06
C LEU A 199 3.29 15.77 7.74
N LEU A 200 2.20 16.40 8.22
CA LEU A 200 2.25 17.61 9.04
C LEU A 200 2.93 17.35 10.39
N PHE A 201 2.61 16.21 11.04
CA PHE A 201 3.32 15.81 12.26
C PHE A 201 4.83 15.67 11.99
N VAL A 202 5.22 15.00 10.91
CA VAL A 202 6.65 14.85 10.55
C VAL A 202 7.27 16.20 10.22
N TYR A 203 6.57 17.07 9.49
CA TYR A 203 7.03 18.43 9.16
C TYR A 203 7.31 19.26 10.40
N GLU A 204 6.47 19.17 11.43
CA GLU A 204 6.66 19.89 12.70
C GLU A 204 7.71 19.24 13.60
N ALA A 205 7.79 17.91 13.58
CA ALA A 205 8.73 17.16 14.40
C ALA A 205 10.15 17.17 13.83
N ARG A 206 10.27 16.86 12.52
CA ARG A 206 11.54 16.69 11.80
C ARG A 206 11.38 16.91 10.30
N PRO A 207 11.33 18.15 9.83
CA PRO A 207 11.09 18.49 8.42
C PRO A 207 12.11 17.84 7.47
N GLU A 208 13.35 17.61 7.91
CA GLU A 208 14.38 16.97 7.11
C GLU A 208 14.11 15.47 6.81
N MET A 209 13.11 14.87 7.42
CA MET A 209 12.67 13.51 7.04
C MET A 209 11.78 13.52 5.79
N LEU A 210 11.23 14.67 5.42
CA LEU A 210 10.42 14.78 4.22
C LEU A 210 11.31 14.93 2.98
N SER A 211 10.99 14.20 1.92
CA SER A 211 11.66 14.33 0.65
C SER A 211 11.46 15.73 0.06
N CYS A 212 12.45 16.27 -0.62
CA CYS A 212 12.51 17.65 -1.12
C CYS A 212 12.63 18.73 -0.02
N SER A 213 12.91 18.39 1.22
CA SER A 213 13.22 19.38 2.26
C SER A 213 14.64 19.91 2.05
N GLU A 214 14.76 21.22 1.84
CA GLU A 214 16.05 21.93 1.80
C GLU A 214 16.37 22.63 3.13
N GLU A 215 15.41 22.68 4.05
CA GLU A 215 15.49 23.49 5.26
C GLU A 215 16.21 22.73 6.39
N ARG A 216 17.27 23.35 6.91
CA ARG A 216 17.82 23.07 8.26
C ARG A 216 16.97 23.71 9.34
N ALA A 217 15.64 23.51 9.30
CA ALA A 217 14.77 23.98 10.34
C ALA A 217 15.13 23.31 11.67
N LYS A 218 14.99 24.06 12.80
CA LYS A 218 15.19 23.47 14.14
C LYS A 218 14.17 22.36 14.36
N SER A 219 14.66 21.12 14.36
CA SER A 219 13.84 19.94 14.63
C SER A 219 13.35 19.96 16.08
N ARG A 220 12.05 19.75 16.28
CA ARG A 220 11.45 19.69 17.63
C ARG A 220 11.84 18.43 18.39
N PHE A 221 11.96 17.29 17.69
CA PHE A 221 12.33 16.00 18.27
C PHE A 221 13.61 15.44 17.66
N SER A 222 14.29 14.54 18.39
CA SER A 222 15.39 13.77 17.83
C SER A 222 14.88 12.75 16.80
N PHE A 223 15.73 12.34 15.86
CA PHE A 223 15.38 11.32 14.85
C PHE A 223 14.86 10.04 15.50
N LYS A 224 15.56 9.55 16.56
CA LYS A 224 15.15 8.34 17.28
C LYS A 224 13.76 8.49 17.91
N LYS A 225 13.46 9.67 18.49
CA LYS A 225 12.15 9.94 19.11
C LYS A 225 11.04 9.98 18.07
N THR A 226 11.26 10.61 16.91
CA THR A 226 10.26 10.65 15.82
C THR A 226 9.96 9.25 15.28
N ILE A 227 11.00 8.45 15.00
CA ILE A 227 10.85 7.07 14.56
C ILE A 227 10.14 6.21 15.61
N ALA A 228 10.48 6.38 16.90
CA ALA A 228 9.81 5.65 17.98
C ALA A 228 8.32 6.00 18.08
N ILE A 229 7.94 7.28 17.94
CA ILE A 229 6.53 7.71 17.94
C ILE A 229 5.77 7.06 16.77
N LEU A 230 6.35 7.08 15.55
CA LEU A 230 5.74 6.46 14.38
C LEU A 230 5.64 4.93 14.52
N GLY A 231 6.65 4.29 15.10
CA GLY A 231 6.63 2.86 15.39
C GLY A 231 5.58 2.47 16.43
N ILE A 232 5.47 3.24 17.53
CA ILE A 232 4.42 3.04 18.53
C ILE A 232 3.04 3.26 17.92
N ALA A 233 2.89 4.29 17.09
CA ALA A 233 1.64 4.53 16.37
C ALA A 233 1.26 3.34 15.48
N ALA A 234 2.21 2.75 14.74
CA ALA A 234 1.97 1.55 13.95
C ALA A 234 1.48 0.36 14.80
N LEU A 235 2.11 0.13 15.97
CA LEU A 235 1.70 -0.94 16.90
C LEU A 235 0.31 -0.68 17.50
N VAL A 236 0.00 0.57 17.86
CA VAL A 236 -1.34 0.94 18.38
C VAL A 236 -2.40 0.79 17.28
N ILE A 237 -2.08 1.22 16.07
CA ILE A 237 -2.97 1.09 14.91
C ILE A 237 -3.25 -0.39 14.62
N GLY A 238 -2.21 -1.20 14.43
CA GLY A 238 -2.37 -2.63 14.11
C GLY A 238 -2.90 -3.47 15.25
N GLY A 239 -2.55 -3.14 16.52
CA GLY A 239 -2.94 -3.94 17.68
C GLY A 239 -4.27 -3.56 18.33
N ALA A 240 -4.68 -2.29 18.25
CA ALA A 240 -5.87 -1.80 18.95
C ALA A 240 -6.90 -1.16 18.01
N VAL A 241 -6.46 -0.23 17.13
CA VAL A 241 -7.40 0.50 16.27
C VAL A 241 -7.98 -0.41 15.19
N SER A 242 -7.22 -1.41 14.73
CA SER A 242 -7.70 -2.44 13.79
C SER A 242 -8.91 -3.23 14.27
N LEU A 243 -9.14 -3.32 15.59
CA LEU A 243 -10.35 -3.93 16.15
C LEU A 243 -11.64 -3.12 15.89
N ALA A 244 -11.50 -1.86 15.54
CA ALA A 244 -12.62 -0.98 15.17
C ALA A 244 -12.78 -0.86 13.64
N ALA A 245 -12.07 -1.69 12.87
CA ALA A 245 -12.20 -1.73 11.42
C ALA A 245 -13.64 -2.12 11.01
N SER A 246 -14.11 -1.54 9.92
CA SER A 246 -15.42 -1.87 9.35
C SER A 246 -15.42 -3.30 8.82
N SER A 247 -16.54 -4.00 9.04
CA SER A 247 -16.81 -5.31 8.44
C SER A 247 -17.48 -5.21 7.06
N ASN A 248 -17.76 -4.00 6.57
CA ASN A 248 -18.30 -3.82 5.23
C ASN A 248 -17.24 -4.17 4.17
N PRO A 249 -17.66 -4.69 3.01
CA PRO A 249 -16.77 -4.96 1.92
C PRO A 249 -15.99 -3.69 1.51
N ASP A 250 -14.75 -3.85 1.04
CA ASP A 250 -13.96 -2.74 0.53
C ASP A 250 -14.52 -2.20 -0.80
N GLY A 251 -13.98 -1.11 -1.31
CA GLY A 251 -14.51 -0.47 -2.51
C GLY A 251 -14.50 -1.36 -3.76
N LEU A 252 -13.58 -2.32 -3.88
CA LEU A 252 -13.53 -3.28 -4.98
C LEU A 252 -14.58 -4.40 -4.76
N GLU A 253 -14.55 -5.04 -3.60
CA GLU A 253 -15.51 -6.08 -3.19
C GLU A 253 -16.95 -5.58 -3.26
N TRP A 254 -17.22 -4.39 -2.73
CA TRP A 254 -18.52 -3.74 -2.82
C TRP A 254 -18.97 -3.48 -4.26
N SER A 255 -18.04 -3.08 -5.14
CA SER A 255 -18.36 -2.88 -6.55
C SER A 255 -18.68 -4.20 -7.25
N MET A 256 -17.98 -5.29 -6.89
CA MET A 256 -18.28 -6.62 -7.40
C MET A 256 -19.63 -7.14 -6.86
N GLU A 257 -19.88 -7.01 -5.56
CA GLU A 257 -21.13 -7.44 -4.93
C GLU A 257 -22.35 -6.78 -5.58
N ARG A 258 -22.27 -5.49 -5.89
CA ARG A 258 -23.33 -4.77 -6.60
C ARG A 258 -23.60 -5.26 -8.01
N LEU A 259 -22.60 -5.82 -8.67
CA LEU A 259 -22.72 -6.28 -10.06
C LEU A 259 -23.03 -7.76 -10.18
N THR A 260 -22.52 -8.57 -9.26
CA THR A 260 -22.60 -10.04 -9.32
C THR A 260 -23.40 -10.67 -8.20
N GLY A 261 -23.67 -9.91 -7.11
CA GLY A 261 -24.28 -10.43 -5.89
C GLY A 261 -23.30 -11.13 -4.96
N SER A 262 -21.98 -11.11 -5.26
CA SER A 262 -20.93 -11.68 -4.43
C SER A 262 -19.75 -10.71 -4.31
N THR A 263 -19.13 -10.66 -3.13
CA THR A 263 -17.89 -9.93 -2.86
C THR A 263 -16.67 -10.61 -3.47
N GLU A 264 -16.78 -11.93 -3.69
CA GLU A 264 -15.73 -12.76 -4.27
C GLU A 264 -16.25 -13.48 -5.51
N LEU A 265 -15.38 -13.63 -6.50
CA LEU A 265 -15.65 -14.43 -7.70
C LEU A 265 -14.84 -15.73 -7.60
N GLU A 266 -15.46 -16.82 -8.01
CA GLU A 266 -14.76 -18.09 -8.15
C GLU A 266 -13.85 -18.05 -9.38
N ASN A 267 -12.65 -18.59 -9.27
CA ASN A 267 -11.77 -18.85 -10.40
C ASN A 267 -12.05 -20.25 -10.97
N ASP A 268 -11.50 -20.54 -12.13
CA ASP A 268 -11.69 -21.85 -12.80
C ASP A 268 -10.99 -23.01 -12.08
N GLY A 269 -10.25 -22.76 -11.02
CA GLY A 269 -9.54 -23.76 -10.22
C GLY A 269 -8.50 -24.58 -11.00
N THR A 270 -8.05 -24.05 -12.16
CA THR A 270 -7.13 -24.79 -13.04
C THR A 270 -5.84 -24.02 -13.33
N GLY A 271 -4.81 -24.73 -13.77
CA GLY A 271 -3.57 -24.14 -14.28
C GLY A 271 -2.87 -23.20 -13.29
N ALA A 272 -2.66 -21.95 -13.70
CA ALA A 272 -1.94 -20.95 -12.91
C ALA A 272 -2.72 -20.50 -11.67
N HIS A 273 -4.06 -20.45 -11.72
CA HIS A 273 -4.92 -20.10 -10.59
C HIS A 273 -4.79 -21.15 -9.48
N ALA A 274 -4.95 -22.44 -9.81
CA ALA A 274 -4.78 -23.53 -8.85
C ALA A 274 -3.37 -23.54 -8.21
N ALA A 275 -2.33 -23.28 -9.00
CA ALA A 275 -0.97 -23.23 -8.48
C ALA A 275 -0.75 -22.04 -7.53
N ALA A 276 -1.31 -20.87 -7.84
CA ALA A 276 -1.23 -19.70 -7.00
C ALA A 276 -1.97 -19.91 -5.66
N GLU A 277 -3.18 -20.44 -5.73
CA GLU A 277 -4.01 -20.78 -4.58
C GLU A 277 -3.31 -21.79 -3.66
N GLU A 278 -2.77 -22.89 -4.20
CA GLU A 278 -2.02 -23.89 -3.42
C GLU A 278 -0.82 -23.28 -2.67
N ILE A 279 -0.09 -22.37 -3.31
CA ILE A 279 1.03 -21.65 -2.68
C ILE A 279 0.50 -20.76 -1.56
N GLN A 280 -0.55 -19.99 -1.84
CA GLN A 280 -1.12 -19.02 -0.91
C GLN A 280 -1.73 -19.71 0.31
N GLU A 281 -2.46 -20.80 0.16
CA GLU A 281 -2.97 -21.62 1.27
C GLU A 281 -1.86 -22.14 2.21
N LYS A 282 -0.71 -22.53 1.64
CA LYS A 282 0.44 -23.01 2.41
C LYS A 282 1.19 -21.89 3.13
N THR A 283 1.23 -20.69 2.54
CA THR A 283 1.98 -19.54 3.08
C THR A 283 1.15 -18.66 3.99
N ALA A 284 -0.17 -18.55 3.76
CA ALA A 284 -1.08 -17.74 4.56
C ALA A 284 -1.25 -18.33 5.97
N LEU A 285 -0.41 -17.87 6.89
CA LEU A 285 -0.44 -18.32 8.29
C LEU A 285 -1.58 -17.68 9.07
N LEU A 286 -2.01 -16.50 8.67
CA LEU A 286 -3.02 -15.65 9.31
C LEU A 286 -3.99 -15.09 8.26
N PRO A 287 -4.73 -15.96 7.52
CA PRO A 287 -5.63 -15.50 6.46
C PRO A 287 -6.65 -14.51 7.01
N ASP A 288 -6.99 -13.51 6.22
CA ASP A 288 -7.93 -12.43 6.56
C ASP A 288 -7.62 -11.77 7.90
N TYR A 289 -6.32 -11.70 8.23
CA TYR A 289 -5.80 -11.14 9.48
C TYR A 289 -6.34 -11.84 10.75
N GLY A 290 -6.80 -13.08 10.63
CA GLY A 290 -7.31 -13.91 11.73
C GLY A 290 -6.48 -15.16 11.97
N PHE A 291 -6.79 -15.91 13.03
CA PHE A 291 -6.28 -17.27 13.21
C PHE A 291 -7.10 -18.24 12.37
N LYS A 292 -6.44 -19.20 11.73
CA LYS A 292 -7.12 -20.29 11.02
C LYS A 292 -8.12 -20.99 11.96
N ASN A 293 -9.36 -21.13 11.51
CA ASN A 293 -10.45 -21.78 12.25
C ASN A 293 -10.83 -21.14 13.60
N SER A 294 -10.72 -19.80 13.71
CA SER A 294 -11.07 -19.09 14.94
C SER A 294 -11.61 -17.68 14.64
N ASP A 295 -12.78 -17.36 15.17
CA ASP A 295 -13.40 -16.03 15.08
C ASP A 295 -12.91 -15.08 16.18
N SER A 296 -11.75 -15.36 16.80
CA SER A 296 -11.21 -14.56 17.88
C SER A 296 -10.70 -13.21 17.37
N THR A 297 -11.23 -12.12 17.91
CA THR A 297 -10.74 -10.74 17.66
C THR A 297 -9.27 -10.54 18.07
N PHE A 298 -8.72 -11.43 18.95
CA PHE A 298 -7.30 -11.43 19.29
C PHE A 298 -6.44 -11.76 18.07
N GLY A 299 -6.96 -12.55 17.11
CA GLY A 299 -6.29 -12.84 15.84
C GLY A 299 -5.95 -11.55 15.07
N THR A 300 -6.90 -10.62 14.96
CA THR A 300 -6.71 -9.34 14.26
C THR A 300 -5.62 -8.49 14.92
N SER A 301 -5.66 -8.34 16.25
CA SER A 301 -4.61 -7.62 17.00
C SER A 301 -3.25 -8.27 16.84
N PHE A 302 -3.19 -9.60 16.94
CA PHE A 302 -1.95 -10.36 16.75
C PHE A 302 -1.39 -10.18 15.33
N SER A 303 -2.25 -10.28 14.31
CA SER A 303 -1.89 -10.09 12.90
C SER A 303 -1.34 -8.69 12.64
N GLY A 304 -1.97 -7.65 13.23
CA GLY A 304 -1.51 -6.28 13.10
C GLY A 304 -0.13 -6.03 13.70
N ILE A 305 0.14 -6.58 14.89
CA ILE A 305 1.45 -6.45 15.56
C ILE A 305 2.49 -7.32 14.85
N ALA A 306 2.18 -8.59 14.61
CA ALA A 306 3.10 -9.54 13.98
C ALA A 306 3.43 -9.14 12.55
N GLY A 307 2.42 -8.76 11.73
CA GLY A 307 2.61 -8.30 10.37
C GLY A 307 3.43 -7.01 10.29
N SER A 308 3.16 -6.03 11.17
CA SER A 308 3.99 -4.83 11.28
C SER A 308 5.45 -5.16 11.59
N ALA A 309 5.70 -6.10 12.51
CA ALA A 309 7.06 -6.53 12.84
C ALA A 309 7.73 -7.25 11.66
N VAL A 310 7.00 -8.13 10.95
CA VAL A 310 7.53 -8.85 9.78
C VAL A 310 7.86 -7.87 8.65
N VAL A 311 6.97 -6.94 8.33
CA VAL A 311 7.22 -5.90 7.31
C VAL A 311 8.45 -5.07 7.67
N LEU A 312 8.58 -4.64 8.93
CA LEU A 312 9.76 -3.91 9.41
C LEU A 312 11.04 -4.73 9.20
N ILE A 313 11.06 -5.99 9.63
CA ILE A 313 12.22 -6.87 9.51
C ILE A 313 12.57 -7.12 8.05
N VAL A 314 11.59 -7.41 7.19
CA VAL A 314 11.80 -7.66 5.77
C VAL A 314 12.34 -6.43 5.06
N CYS A 315 11.74 -5.25 5.26
CA CYS A 315 12.20 -4.01 4.64
C CYS A 315 13.63 -3.63 5.09
N VAL A 316 13.92 -3.71 6.39
CA VAL A 316 15.25 -3.40 6.93
C VAL A 316 16.26 -4.45 6.48
N GLY A 317 15.93 -5.73 6.57
CA GLY A 317 16.78 -6.86 6.15
C GLY A 317 17.14 -6.79 4.67
N ALA A 318 16.16 -6.54 3.79
CA ALA A 318 16.38 -6.35 2.36
C ALA A 318 17.33 -5.17 2.07
N CYS A 319 17.18 -4.04 2.78
CA CYS A 319 18.08 -2.90 2.64
C CYS A 319 19.52 -3.25 3.04
N TYR A 320 19.73 -3.96 4.15
CA TYR A 320 21.08 -4.37 4.57
C TYR A 320 21.69 -5.41 3.63
N ALA A 321 20.90 -6.38 3.17
CA ALA A 321 21.32 -7.35 2.15
C ALA A 321 21.76 -6.64 0.87
N PHE A 322 20.95 -5.70 0.38
CA PHE A 322 21.30 -4.90 -0.80
C PHE A 322 22.63 -4.13 -0.63
N ARG A 323 22.82 -3.47 0.51
CA ARG A 323 24.08 -2.76 0.82
C ARG A 323 25.27 -3.71 0.85
N PHE A 324 25.12 -4.89 1.44
CA PHE A 324 26.20 -5.89 1.55
C PHE A 324 26.63 -6.38 0.16
N PHE A 325 25.67 -6.75 -0.71
CA PHE A 325 25.99 -7.22 -2.06
C PHE A 325 26.57 -6.14 -2.95
N LYS A 326 26.14 -4.89 -2.80
CA LYS A 326 26.67 -3.78 -3.59
C LYS A 326 28.10 -3.43 -3.19
N LYS A 327 28.41 -3.44 -1.88
CA LYS A 327 29.77 -3.20 -1.37
C LYS A 327 30.78 -4.28 -1.85
N LYS A 328 30.32 -5.51 -2.09
CA LYS A 328 31.17 -6.60 -2.57
C LYS A 328 31.49 -6.49 -4.07
N LYS A 329 30.74 -5.70 -4.84
CA LYS A 329 30.94 -5.49 -6.29
C LYS A 329 31.73 -4.20 -6.61
N SER A 330 31.95 -3.34 -5.64
CA SER A 330 32.78 -2.13 -5.69
C SER A 330 34.15 -2.42 -5.10
#